data_184ce5f9d9b65d877d619c6edef81278
#
_entry.id   184ce5f9d9b65d877d619c6edef81278
#
_cell.length_a   1.000
_cell.length_b   1.000
_cell.length_c   1.000
_cell.angle_alpha   90.00
_cell.angle_beta   90.00
_cell.angle_gamma   90.00
#
_symmetry.space_group_name_H-M   'P 1'
#
loop_
_entity.id
_entity.type
_entity.pdbx_description
1 polymer ?
#
loop_
_entity_poly.entity_id
_entity_poly.type
_entity_poly.pdbx_seq_one_letter_code
_entity_poly.pdbx_strand_id
1 'polypeptide(L)'
;SIVSGDTIPSIKYKISNDTLRISSTGYPFIAHPKYDDEDLETFIKSFNHIVYHKPNIDLTKYGPAWAWDDFKYYFQAERSEMPIYGNVIQIVKEFNDSIKVTPDIFQVENNLKQKEKVYRDHQKNNFFINPSLIKAGDTIYYPFVTSRKITMNLLESFFQTSISYEEDKLKNYKIWNSKIKDDIYSAILKDSDNLISESLAVNISLRSNDTISVDKGLKIILNSLNDNGIQLYDGSGLSRYNLIKPSSLVLALEKIYQYLGPDRI
;
A
#
# COMPACT_ATOMS: atom_id res chain seq x y z
N SER A 1 -3.19 13.54 18.80
CA SER A 1 -3.88 12.71 17.81
C SER A 1 -2.86 11.97 16.94
N ILE A 2 -3.13 10.71 16.62
CA ILE A 2 -2.24 9.93 15.74
C ILE A 2 -2.34 10.44 14.31
N VAL A 3 -3.46 10.99 13.92
CA VAL A 3 -3.69 11.71 12.68
C VAL A 3 -4.19 13.10 13.05
N SER A 4 -3.39 14.14 12.83
CA SER A 4 -3.86 15.50 13.06
C SER A 4 -4.75 15.89 11.88
N GLY A 5 -6.06 15.84 12.09
CA GLY A 5 -7.05 16.31 11.13
C GLY A 5 -7.01 15.59 9.80
N ASP A 6 -7.64 14.45 9.70
CA ASP A 6 -8.03 13.77 8.44
C ASP A 6 -7.04 13.83 7.26
N THR A 7 -5.72 13.93 7.55
CA THR A 7 -4.67 13.96 6.53
C THR A 7 -3.53 13.01 6.86
N ILE A 8 -2.91 12.47 5.80
CA ILE A 8 -1.80 11.54 5.86
C ILE A 8 -0.64 12.03 4.98
N PRO A 9 0.62 12.00 5.44
CA PRO A 9 1.79 12.26 4.61
C PRO A 9 1.83 11.31 3.40
N SER A 10 1.81 11.87 2.18
CA SER A 10 1.74 11.05 0.95
C SER A 10 3.07 10.95 0.24
N ILE A 11 3.75 12.07 0.04
CA ILE A 11 5.11 12.13 -0.50
C ILE A 11 5.91 13.24 0.18
N LYS A 12 7.20 13.04 0.28
CA LYS A 12 8.17 14.11 0.47
C LYS A 12 8.52 14.67 -0.90
N TYR A 13 8.52 15.98 -1.05
CA TYR A 13 8.81 16.58 -2.35
C TYR A 13 9.62 17.87 -2.28
N LYS A 14 10.31 18.15 -3.37
CA LYS A 14 11.01 19.40 -3.64
C LYS A 14 10.95 19.70 -5.13
N ILE A 15 10.66 20.95 -5.46
CA ILE A 15 10.66 21.42 -6.85
C ILE A 15 11.95 22.19 -7.09
N SER A 16 12.66 21.90 -8.16
CA SER A 16 13.83 22.62 -8.61
C SER A 16 13.96 22.54 -10.13
N ASN A 17 14.04 23.70 -10.80
CA ASN A 17 14.20 23.80 -12.26
C ASN A 17 13.18 22.93 -13.01
N ASP A 18 11.88 23.11 -12.73
CA ASP A 18 10.74 22.36 -13.32
C ASP A 18 10.79 20.84 -13.13
N THR A 19 11.69 20.36 -12.29
CA THR A 19 11.80 18.95 -11.91
C THR A 19 11.16 18.73 -10.55
N LEU A 20 10.27 17.74 -10.47
CA LEU A 20 9.73 17.27 -9.21
C LEU A 20 10.63 16.18 -8.61
N ARG A 21 11.23 16.48 -7.47
CA ARG A 21 11.99 15.50 -6.69
C ARG A 21 11.11 14.94 -5.60
N ILE A 22 10.97 13.62 -5.56
CA ILE A 22 10.10 12.94 -4.58
C ILE A 22 10.83 11.86 -3.81
N SER A 23 10.31 11.56 -2.62
CA SER A 23 10.68 10.37 -1.86
C SER A 23 9.45 9.84 -1.13
N SER A 24 9.38 8.54 -0.95
CA SER A 24 8.22 7.87 -0.39
C SER A 24 8.01 8.13 1.09
N THR A 25 6.75 7.97 1.51
CA THR A 25 6.28 7.94 2.89
C THR A 25 5.62 6.62 3.27
N GLY A 26 5.56 5.65 2.34
CA GLY A 26 4.76 4.44 2.49
C GLY A 26 3.26 4.65 2.20
N TYR A 27 2.89 5.75 1.55
CA TYR A 27 1.52 6.07 1.17
C TYR A 27 0.93 5.06 0.18
N PRO A 28 -0.26 4.45 0.45
CA PRO A 28 -0.74 3.31 -0.33
C PRO A 28 -1.67 3.64 -1.48
N PHE A 29 -2.07 4.91 -1.69
CA PHE A 29 -3.19 5.23 -2.59
C PHE A 29 -2.78 5.73 -3.98
N ILE A 30 -1.50 5.65 -4.37
CA ILE A 30 -1.09 6.00 -5.75
C ILE A 30 -1.61 4.94 -6.70
N ALA A 31 -2.45 5.36 -7.66
CA ALA A 31 -3.09 4.46 -8.62
C ALA A 31 -3.79 3.25 -7.98
N HIS A 32 -4.30 3.38 -6.77
CA HIS A 32 -4.94 2.26 -6.08
C HIS A 32 -6.24 1.85 -6.81
N PRO A 33 -6.52 0.53 -6.99
CA PRO A 33 -7.64 0.08 -7.82
C PRO A 33 -9.04 0.44 -7.29
N LYS A 34 -9.15 0.85 -6.02
CA LYS A 34 -10.43 1.19 -5.37
C LYS A 34 -10.47 2.62 -4.81
N TYR A 35 -9.31 3.25 -4.61
CA TYR A 35 -9.20 4.55 -3.94
C TYR A 35 -8.30 5.46 -4.75
N ASP A 36 -8.72 6.69 -4.95
CA ASP A 36 -8.00 7.70 -5.71
C ASP A 36 -7.51 8.85 -4.81
N ASP A 37 -6.44 9.49 -5.25
CA ASP A 37 -5.95 10.76 -4.73
C ASP A 37 -5.71 11.71 -5.91
N GLU A 38 -6.82 12.18 -6.50
CA GLU A 38 -6.79 13.01 -7.69
C GLU A 38 -5.93 14.28 -7.52
N ASP A 39 -5.93 14.88 -6.33
CA ASP A 39 -5.14 16.08 -6.03
C ASP A 39 -3.64 15.79 -6.12
N LEU A 40 -3.19 14.72 -5.48
CA LEU A 40 -1.79 14.29 -5.52
C LEU A 40 -1.38 13.86 -6.94
N GLU A 41 -2.23 13.08 -7.59
CA GLU A 41 -1.96 12.59 -8.94
C GLU A 41 -1.87 13.73 -9.96
N THR A 42 -2.80 14.70 -9.88
CA THR A 42 -2.78 15.91 -10.71
C THR A 42 -1.53 16.74 -10.45
N PHE A 43 -1.14 16.91 -9.19
CA PHE A 43 0.10 17.60 -8.84
C PHE A 43 1.32 16.92 -9.47
N ILE A 44 1.44 15.59 -9.34
CA ILE A 44 2.59 14.86 -9.91
C ILE A 44 2.57 14.92 -11.44
N LYS A 45 1.41 14.77 -12.08
CA LYS A 45 1.24 14.85 -13.56
C LYS A 45 1.57 16.24 -14.15
N SER A 46 1.61 17.28 -13.33
CA SER A 46 1.99 18.62 -13.80
C SER A 46 3.47 18.77 -14.14
N PHE A 47 4.31 17.74 -13.86
CA PHE A 47 5.75 17.76 -14.12
C PHE A 47 6.14 16.79 -15.23
N ASN A 48 6.98 17.26 -16.16
CA ASN A 48 7.49 16.45 -17.27
C ASN A 48 8.69 15.55 -16.87
N HIS A 49 9.29 15.79 -15.72
CA HIS A 49 10.41 15.01 -15.23
C HIS A 49 10.32 14.85 -13.70
N ILE A 50 10.47 13.61 -13.24
CA ILE A 50 10.46 13.27 -11.82
C ILE A 50 11.78 12.61 -11.45
N VAL A 51 12.32 12.98 -10.29
CA VAL A 51 13.48 12.32 -9.67
C VAL A 51 13.01 11.64 -8.40
N TYR A 52 13.07 10.32 -8.38
CA TYR A 52 12.75 9.52 -7.20
C TYR A 52 14.00 9.30 -6.36
N HIS A 53 14.00 9.84 -5.16
CA HIS A 53 15.10 9.70 -4.20
C HIS A 53 14.86 8.50 -3.27
N LYS A 54 15.93 7.79 -2.95
CA LYS A 54 15.91 6.68 -2.01
C LYS A 54 15.30 7.10 -0.68
N PRO A 55 14.22 6.45 -0.22
CA PRO A 55 13.70 6.69 1.12
C PRO A 55 14.63 6.10 2.19
N ASN A 56 14.52 6.61 3.41
CA ASN A 56 15.11 5.94 4.56
C ASN A 56 14.17 4.82 4.99
N ILE A 57 14.54 3.56 4.74
CA ILE A 57 13.64 2.42 4.86
C ILE A 57 14.24 1.31 5.73
N ASP A 58 13.40 0.77 6.61
CA ASP A 58 13.62 -0.43 7.39
C ASP A 58 12.32 -1.26 7.30
N LEU A 59 12.19 -1.99 6.18
CA LEU A 59 10.96 -2.67 5.82
C LEU A 59 11.26 -4.02 5.17
N THR A 60 10.64 -5.07 5.68
CA THR A 60 10.60 -6.38 5.05
C THR A 60 9.34 -6.53 4.19
N LYS A 61 9.43 -7.29 3.10
CA LYS A 61 8.30 -7.53 2.19
C LYS A 61 7.11 -8.20 2.86
N TYR A 62 7.39 -9.12 3.78
CA TYR A 62 6.40 -9.88 4.55
C TYR A 62 6.62 -9.68 6.03
N GLY A 63 5.55 -9.73 6.82
CA GLY A 63 5.61 -9.64 8.26
C GLY A 63 6.05 -10.96 8.91
N PRO A 64 6.51 -10.91 10.19
CA PRO A 64 6.84 -12.10 10.94
C PRO A 64 5.64 -13.05 11.05
N ALA A 65 5.86 -14.34 10.86
CA ALA A 65 4.84 -15.40 10.94
C ALA A 65 3.67 -15.27 9.95
N TRP A 66 3.83 -14.53 8.87
CA TRP A 66 2.92 -14.63 7.73
C TRP A 66 3.11 -16.00 7.05
N ALA A 67 2.02 -16.57 6.55
CA ALA A 67 2.09 -17.85 5.84
C ALA A 67 2.77 -17.65 4.48
N TRP A 68 3.83 -18.43 4.20
CA TRP A 68 4.64 -18.24 3.00
C TRP A 68 3.88 -18.55 1.70
N ASP A 69 2.86 -19.41 1.75
CA ASP A 69 2.06 -19.84 0.61
C ASP A 69 0.88 -18.91 0.30
N ASP A 70 0.63 -17.91 1.14
CA ASP A 70 -0.41 -16.90 0.93
C ASP A 70 0.00 -15.77 -0.02
N PHE A 71 1.23 -15.76 -0.52
CA PHE A 71 1.76 -14.74 -1.46
C PHE A 71 0.90 -14.57 -2.74
N LYS A 72 0.06 -15.52 -3.06
CA LYS A 72 -0.84 -15.53 -4.20
C LYS A 72 -2.19 -14.85 -3.94
N TYR A 73 -2.51 -14.55 -2.70
CA TYR A 73 -3.78 -13.94 -2.34
C TYR A 73 -3.62 -12.43 -2.15
N TYR A 74 -4.61 -11.67 -2.60
CA TYR A 74 -4.60 -10.20 -2.55
C TYR A 74 -4.36 -9.65 -1.14
N PHE A 75 -4.82 -10.37 -0.10
CA PHE A 75 -4.68 -9.95 1.29
C PHE A 75 -3.24 -10.05 1.83
N GLN A 76 -2.32 -10.70 1.09
CA GLN A 76 -0.90 -10.79 1.44
C GLN A 76 -0.01 -10.20 0.34
N ALA A 77 -0.40 -9.07 -0.22
CA ALA A 77 0.48 -8.29 -1.07
C ALA A 77 1.76 -7.90 -0.33
N GLU A 78 2.90 -7.89 -1.02
CA GLU A 78 4.18 -7.48 -0.43
C GLU A 78 4.10 -6.04 0.09
N ARG A 79 4.69 -5.78 1.25
CA ARG A 79 5.01 -4.41 1.67
C ARG A 79 6.03 -3.82 0.70
N SER A 80 5.90 -2.56 0.39
CA SER A 80 6.87 -1.83 -0.42
C SER A 80 7.10 -0.41 0.10
N GLU A 81 8.20 0.19 -0.32
CA GLU A 81 8.51 1.56 0.05
C GLU A 81 7.48 2.57 -0.49
N MET A 82 6.91 2.27 -1.64
CA MET A 82 5.87 3.06 -2.29
C MET A 82 4.87 2.10 -2.95
N PRO A 83 3.81 1.72 -2.25
CA PRO A 83 2.74 0.93 -2.85
C PRO A 83 2.12 1.67 -4.03
N ILE A 84 1.95 0.97 -5.14
CA ILE A 84 1.29 1.48 -6.33
C ILE A 84 0.40 0.38 -6.91
N TYR A 85 -0.79 0.73 -7.37
CA TYR A 85 -1.84 -0.24 -7.74
C TYR A 85 -2.19 -1.22 -6.60
N GLY A 86 -2.01 -0.83 -5.33
CA GLY A 86 -2.20 -1.75 -4.21
C GLY A 86 -1.25 -2.95 -4.21
N ASN A 87 -0.11 -2.88 -4.91
CA ASN A 87 0.85 -3.97 -5.14
C ASN A 87 0.21 -5.24 -5.74
N VAL A 88 -0.89 -5.09 -6.49
CA VAL A 88 -1.61 -6.17 -7.19
C VAL A 88 -1.82 -5.83 -8.66
N ILE A 89 -1.90 -6.85 -9.50
CA ILE A 89 -2.54 -6.73 -10.81
C ILE A 89 -4.04 -6.94 -10.64
N GLN A 90 -4.82 -6.16 -11.35
CA GLN A 90 -6.26 -6.35 -11.50
C GLN A 90 -6.53 -7.05 -12.83
N ILE A 91 -7.24 -8.16 -12.80
CA ILE A 91 -7.64 -8.94 -13.96
C ILE A 91 -9.16 -8.90 -14.03
N VAL A 92 -9.69 -8.34 -15.09
CA VAL A 92 -11.13 -8.26 -15.33
C VAL A 92 -11.48 -9.11 -16.56
N LYS A 93 -12.43 -10.03 -16.42
CA LYS A 93 -13.02 -10.70 -17.56
C LYS A 93 -14.29 -9.94 -17.98
N GLU A 94 -14.24 -9.30 -19.13
CA GLU A 94 -15.34 -8.53 -19.66
C GLU A 94 -16.46 -9.44 -20.22
N PHE A 95 -17.65 -8.90 -20.44
CA PHE A 95 -18.80 -9.66 -20.95
C PHE A 95 -18.62 -10.13 -22.40
N ASN A 96 -17.69 -9.55 -23.14
CA ASN A 96 -17.29 -9.98 -24.49
C ASN A 96 -16.19 -11.07 -24.46
N ASP A 97 -15.95 -11.69 -23.30
CA ASP A 97 -14.90 -12.68 -23.04
C ASP A 97 -13.45 -12.17 -23.11
N SER A 98 -13.22 -10.89 -23.36
CA SER A 98 -11.85 -10.33 -23.29
C SER A 98 -11.32 -10.28 -21.85
N ILE A 99 -10.01 -10.40 -21.71
CA ILE A 99 -9.32 -10.22 -20.44
C ILE A 99 -8.56 -8.90 -20.45
N LYS A 100 -8.88 -8.03 -19.52
CA LYS A 100 -8.16 -6.79 -19.27
C LYS A 100 -7.29 -6.95 -18.04
N VAL A 101 -6.03 -6.54 -18.13
CA VAL A 101 -5.08 -6.55 -17.01
C VAL A 101 -4.57 -5.14 -16.75
N THR A 102 -4.56 -4.72 -15.50
CA THR A 102 -4.06 -3.41 -15.06
C THR A 102 -3.15 -3.61 -13.84
N PRO A 103 -1.95 -3.03 -13.81
CA PRO A 103 -1.29 -2.32 -14.92
C PRO A 103 -0.84 -3.27 -16.05
N ASP A 104 -0.67 -2.73 -17.24
CA ASP A 104 -0.34 -3.48 -18.47
C ASP A 104 1.16 -3.73 -18.67
N ILE A 105 2.00 -3.32 -17.74
CA ILE A 105 3.46 -3.50 -17.82
C ILE A 105 3.92 -4.95 -17.58
N PHE A 106 3.03 -5.79 -17.05
CA PHE A 106 3.38 -7.17 -16.71
C PHE A 106 3.09 -8.12 -17.87
N GLN A 107 3.98 -9.12 -18.03
CA GLN A 107 3.78 -10.19 -18.98
C GLN A 107 2.68 -11.14 -18.48
N VAL A 108 1.65 -11.33 -19.30
CA VAL A 108 0.50 -12.18 -18.99
C VAL A 108 0.26 -13.15 -20.15
N GLU A 109 0.18 -14.43 -19.84
CA GLU A 109 -0.01 -15.51 -20.82
C GLU A 109 -1.27 -16.33 -20.51
N ASN A 110 -2.03 -16.70 -21.53
CA ASN A 110 -3.16 -17.61 -21.37
C ASN A 110 -2.66 -19.07 -21.29
N ASN A 111 -3.08 -19.78 -20.25
CA ASN A 111 -2.78 -21.20 -20.07
C ASN A 111 -4.03 -22.00 -19.67
N LEU A 112 -4.71 -22.58 -20.65
CA LEU A 112 -5.93 -23.36 -20.44
C LEU A 112 -5.72 -24.68 -19.67
N LYS A 113 -4.47 -25.15 -19.55
CA LYS A 113 -4.15 -26.41 -18.86
C LYS A 113 -3.95 -26.24 -17.36
N GLN A 114 -3.80 -25.00 -16.89
CA GLN A 114 -3.59 -24.74 -15.47
C GLN A 114 -4.91 -24.90 -14.69
N LYS A 115 -4.79 -25.34 -13.43
CA LYS A 115 -5.94 -25.61 -12.54
C LYS A 115 -6.43 -24.40 -11.76
N GLU A 116 -5.62 -23.35 -11.66
CA GLU A 116 -5.93 -22.11 -10.95
C GLU A 116 -6.37 -21.03 -11.95
N LYS A 117 -7.24 -20.10 -11.51
CA LYS A 117 -7.65 -18.95 -12.34
C LYS A 117 -6.48 -18.10 -12.77
N VAL A 118 -5.56 -17.86 -11.83
CA VAL A 118 -4.33 -17.08 -12.01
C VAL A 118 -3.19 -17.79 -11.28
N TYR A 119 -2.03 -17.81 -11.90
CA TYR A 119 -0.80 -18.37 -11.32
C TYR A 119 0.38 -17.46 -11.66
N ARG A 120 1.33 -17.38 -10.76
CA ARG A 120 2.67 -16.85 -10.98
C ARG A 120 3.68 -17.59 -10.08
N ASP A 121 4.92 -17.68 -10.54
CA ASP A 121 6.00 -18.15 -9.67
C ASP A 121 6.24 -17.18 -8.50
N HIS A 122 6.59 -17.70 -7.34
CA HIS A 122 6.77 -16.91 -6.11
C HIS A 122 7.70 -15.69 -6.28
N GLN A 123 8.74 -15.81 -7.10
CA GLN A 123 9.77 -14.77 -7.26
C GLN A 123 9.73 -14.03 -8.61
N LYS A 124 8.71 -14.27 -9.44
CA LYS A 124 8.62 -13.69 -10.79
C LYS A 124 7.30 -12.98 -11.01
N ASN A 125 7.28 -12.03 -11.92
CA ASN A 125 6.09 -11.30 -12.36
C ASN A 125 5.58 -11.76 -13.74
N ASN A 126 5.78 -13.06 -14.08
CA ASN A 126 5.15 -13.68 -15.24
C ASN A 126 3.85 -14.32 -14.77
N PHE A 127 2.74 -13.84 -15.27
CA PHE A 127 1.42 -14.30 -14.87
C PHE A 127 0.82 -15.24 -15.93
N PHE A 128 0.23 -16.32 -15.46
CA PHE A 128 -0.50 -17.27 -16.29
C PHE A 128 -1.97 -17.24 -15.89
N ILE A 129 -2.85 -17.05 -16.86
CA ILE A 129 -4.29 -16.96 -16.62
C ILE A 129 -4.99 -18.11 -17.35
N ASN A 130 -5.94 -18.75 -16.67
CA ASN A 130 -6.87 -19.66 -17.32
C ASN A 130 -8.23 -18.95 -17.48
N PRO A 131 -8.50 -18.32 -18.64
CA PRO A 131 -9.74 -17.58 -18.89
C PRO A 131 -11.01 -18.42 -18.77
N SER A 132 -10.92 -19.76 -18.98
CA SER A 132 -12.08 -20.65 -18.87
C SER A 132 -12.57 -20.84 -17.45
N LEU A 133 -11.75 -20.55 -16.45
CA LEU A 133 -12.10 -20.63 -15.01
C LEU A 133 -12.60 -19.29 -14.45
N ILE A 134 -12.54 -18.21 -15.24
CA ILE A 134 -12.98 -16.87 -14.82
C ILE A 134 -14.33 -16.58 -15.47
N LYS A 135 -15.31 -16.16 -14.69
CA LYS A 135 -16.64 -15.82 -15.20
C LYS A 135 -16.62 -14.39 -15.78
N ALA A 136 -17.46 -14.15 -16.79
CA ALA A 136 -17.67 -12.79 -17.29
C ALA A 136 -18.17 -11.89 -16.16
N GLY A 137 -17.58 -10.69 -16.04
CA GLY A 137 -17.82 -9.74 -14.95
C GLY A 137 -16.98 -9.96 -13.69
N ASP A 138 -16.24 -11.09 -13.56
CA ASP A 138 -15.34 -11.32 -12.42
C ASP A 138 -14.13 -10.35 -12.48
N THR A 139 -13.77 -9.83 -11.32
CA THR A 139 -12.53 -9.10 -11.09
C THR A 139 -11.64 -9.86 -10.11
N ILE A 140 -10.39 -10.09 -10.45
CA ILE A 140 -9.40 -10.78 -9.62
C ILE A 140 -8.24 -9.83 -9.35
N TYR A 141 -7.84 -9.75 -8.09
CA TYR A 141 -6.62 -9.05 -7.66
C TYR A 141 -5.56 -10.09 -7.30
N TYR A 142 -4.38 -9.97 -7.90
CA TYR A 142 -3.29 -10.93 -7.67
C TYR A 142 -1.98 -10.17 -7.39
N PRO A 143 -1.28 -10.44 -6.26
CA PRO A 143 -0.07 -9.72 -5.89
C PRO A 143 1.07 -9.89 -6.89
N PHE A 144 1.82 -8.82 -7.15
CA PHE A 144 3.07 -8.89 -7.88
C PHE A 144 4.28 -8.81 -6.94
N VAL A 145 5.43 -9.29 -7.39
CA VAL A 145 6.71 -9.13 -6.68
C VAL A 145 7.18 -7.70 -6.81
N THR A 146 7.32 -7.02 -5.68
CA THR A 146 7.75 -5.63 -5.63
C THR A 146 9.27 -5.49 -5.78
N SER A 147 9.70 -4.43 -6.42
CA SER A 147 11.09 -3.99 -6.44
C SER A 147 11.14 -2.53 -6.86
N ARG A 148 12.22 -1.82 -6.53
CA ARG A 148 12.39 -0.43 -6.97
C ARG A 148 12.20 -0.27 -8.47
N LYS A 149 12.79 -1.16 -9.27
CA LYS A 149 12.66 -1.12 -10.74
C LYS A 149 11.19 -1.23 -11.16
N ILE A 150 10.42 -2.13 -10.56
CA ILE A 150 8.98 -2.29 -10.84
C ILE A 150 8.23 -1.02 -10.42
N THR A 151 8.49 -0.49 -9.22
CA THR A 151 7.85 0.75 -8.75
C THR A 151 8.10 1.90 -9.72
N MET A 152 9.34 2.08 -10.18
CA MET A 152 9.66 3.14 -11.15
C MET A 152 8.93 2.95 -12.49
N ASN A 153 8.94 1.74 -13.04
CA ASN A 153 8.24 1.44 -14.30
C ASN A 153 6.71 1.69 -14.16
N LEU A 154 6.13 1.34 -13.02
CA LEU A 154 4.71 1.58 -12.74
C LEU A 154 4.39 3.06 -12.62
N LEU A 155 5.25 3.84 -11.95
CA LEU A 155 5.10 5.28 -11.84
C LEU A 155 5.23 5.96 -13.22
N GLU A 156 6.23 5.56 -14.02
CA GLU A 156 6.42 6.06 -15.39
C GLU A 156 5.20 5.78 -16.27
N SER A 157 4.70 4.53 -16.22
CA SER A 157 3.50 4.13 -16.98
C SER A 157 2.27 4.89 -16.51
N PHE A 158 2.07 5.06 -15.21
CA PHE A 158 0.88 5.71 -14.67
C PHE A 158 0.87 7.23 -14.90
N PHE A 159 2.00 7.90 -14.63
CA PHE A 159 2.10 9.35 -14.77
C PHE A 159 2.43 9.82 -16.19
N GLN A 160 2.78 8.90 -17.10
CA GLN A 160 3.19 9.20 -18.48
C GLN A 160 4.35 10.21 -18.53
N THR A 161 5.31 10.07 -17.61
CA THR A 161 6.46 10.97 -17.46
C THR A 161 7.73 10.19 -17.18
N SER A 162 8.88 10.75 -17.55
CA SER A 162 10.17 10.09 -17.28
C SER A 162 10.53 10.18 -15.79
N ILE A 163 10.98 9.06 -15.21
CA ILE A 163 11.40 8.99 -13.82
C ILE A 163 12.84 8.52 -13.73
N SER A 164 13.70 9.35 -13.17
CA SER A 164 15.07 8.96 -12.80
C SER A 164 15.17 8.63 -11.32
N TYR A 165 16.20 7.89 -10.94
CA TYR A 165 16.43 7.48 -9.57
C TYR A 165 17.75 8.02 -9.03
N GLU A 166 17.73 8.51 -7.79
CA GLU A 166 18.93 8.93 -7.05
C GLU A 166 19.06 8.15 -5.73
N GLU A 167 20.26 7.60 -5.46
CA GLU A 167 20.58 6.87 -4.23
C GLU A 167 20.61 7.79 -2.99
N ASP A 168 20.82 9.09 -3.21
CA ASP A 168 20.85 10.07 -2.14
C ASP A 168 19.45 10.34 -1.57
N LYS A 169 19.39 10.52 -0.25
CA LYS A 169 18.15 10.90 0.43
C LYS A 169 17.74 12.32 0.06
N LEU A 170 16.46 12.53 -0.17
CA LEU A 170 15.90 13.87 -0.42
C LEU A 170 16.11 14.76 0.82
N LYS A 171 16.71 15.93 0.63
CA LYS A 171 16.97 16.93 1.68
C LYS A 171 16.18 18.21 1.43
N ASN A 172 15.83 18.93 2.51
CA ASN A 172 15.12 20.21 2.43
C ASN A 172 13.83 20.09 1.61
N TYR A 173 13.03 19.10 1.95
CA TYR A 173 11.76 18.76 1.31
C TYR A 173 10.55 19.38 2.04
N LYS A 174 9.44 19.46 1.32
CA LYS A 174 8.10 19.64 1.87
C LYS A 174 7.39 18.29 1.92
N ILE A 175 6.34 18.18 2.72
CA ILE A 175 5.45 17.02 2.75
C ILE A 175 4.14 17.40 2.10
N TRP A 176 3.70 16.60 1.12
CA TRP A 176 2.34 16.63 0.64
C TRP A 176 1.48 15.79 1.59
N ASN A 177 0.40 16.36 2.10
CA ASN A 177 -0.54 15.67 2.97
C ASN A 177 -1.85 15.49 2.23
N SER A 178 -2.24 14.26 1.99
CA SER A 178 -3.52 13.91 1.36
C SER A 178 -4.61 13.77 2.41
N LYS A 179 -5.84 14.07 2.02
CA LYS A 179 -7.01 13.87 2.88
C LYS A 179 -7.32 12.38 2.99
N ILE A 180 -7.62 11.92 4.21
CA ILE A 180 -8.16 10.58 4.43
C ILE A 180 -9.69 10.68 4.29
N LYS A 181 -10.24 9.93 3.35
CA LYS A 181 -11.69 9.78 3.18
C LYS A 181 -12.21 8.70 4.14
N ASP A 182 -13.46 8.78 4.57
CA ASP A 182 -14.06 7.80 5.51
C ASP A 182 -14.15 6.38 4.92
N ASP A 183 -14.17 6.25 3.58
CA ASP A 183 -14.11 4.97 2.89
C ASP A 183 -12.82 4.20 3.16
N ILE A 184 -11.70 4.87 3.44
CA ILE A 184 -10.44 4.24 3.84
C ILE A 184 -10.56 3.54 5.20
N TYR A 185 -11.24 4.18 6.17
CA TYR A 185 -11.53 3.54 7.44
C TYR A 185 -12.46 2.33 7.26
N SER A 186 -13.44 2.45 6.35
CA SER A 186 -14.31 1.34 5.97
C SER A 186 -13.53 0.18 5.34
N ALA A 187 -12.58 0.47 4.45
CA ALA A 187 -11.71 -0.54 3.85
C ALA A 187 -10.91 -1.33 4.89
N ILE A 188 -10.40 -0.66 5.92
CA ILE A 188 -9.65 -1.31 6.98
C ILE A 188 -10.56 -2.11 7.91
N LEU A 189 -11.67 -1.52 8.35
CA LEU A 189 -12.49 -2.08 9.42
C LEU A 189 -13.55 -3.07 8.93
N LYS A 190 -14.07 -2.91 7.70
CA LYS A 190 -15.09 -3.77 7.11
C LYS A 190 -14.51 -4.75 6.10
N ASP A 191 -13.66 -4.26 5.17
CA ASP A 191 -13.08 -5.08 4.10
C ASP A 191 -11.79 -5.77 4.54
N SER A 192 -11.23 -5.36 5.70
CA SER A 192 -9.98 -5.89 6.25
C SER A 192 -8.81 -5.78 5.25
N ASP A 193 -8.65 -4.59 4.64
CA ASP A 193 -7.56 -4.35 3.70
C ASP A 193 -6.21 -4.30 4.44
N ASN A 194 -5.44 -5.36 4.25
CA ASN A 194 -4.19 -5.57 4.97
C ASN A 194 -3.09 -4.64 4.48
N LEU A 195 -3.00 -4.37 3.18
CA LEU A 195 -1.95 -3.49 2.66
C LEU A 195 -2.14 -2.05 3.13
N ILE A 196 -3.38 -1.56 3.17
CA ILE A 196 -3.68 -0.23 3.72
C ILE A 196 -3.31 -0.18 5.21
N SER A 197 -3.69 -1.20 5.98
CA SER A 197 -3.37 -1.29 7.42
C SER A 197 -1.86 -1.28 7.67
N GLU A 198 -1.09 -2.08 6.92
CA GLU A 198 0.38 -2.09 6.95
C GLU A 198 0.98 -0.73 6.59
N SER A 199 0.47 -0.11 5.54
CA SER A 199 0.95 1.19 5.06
C SER A 199 0.66 2.32 6.05
N LEU A 200 -0.46 2.29 6.76
CA LEU A 200 -0.73 3.25 7.83
C LEU A 200 0.24 3.06 9.01
N ALA A 201 0.54 1.83 9.42
CA ALA A 201 1.54 1.56 10.44
C ALA A 201 2.93 2.10 10.02
N VAL A 202 3.31 1.87 8.76
CA VAL A 202 4.53 2.44 8.16
C VAL A 202 4.51 3.97 8.18
N ASN A 203 3.42 4.57 7.76
CA ASN A 203 3.30 6.03 7.66
C ASN A 203 3.39 6.72 9.04
N ILE A 204 2.81 6.11 10.07
CA ILE A 204 2.89 6.58 11.46
C ILE A 204 4.35 6.64 11.95
N SER A 205 5.24 5.77 11.44
CA SER A 205 6.66 5.78 11.82
C SER A 205 7.38 7.09 11.53
N LEU A 206 6.93 7.83 10.51
CA LEU A 206 7.50 9.12 10.13
C LEU A 206 7.35 10.22 11.19
N ARG A 207 6.46 10.02 12.19
CA ARG A 207 6.27 10.97 13.27
C ARG A 207 7.42 11.03 14.27
N SER A 208 8.14 9.93 14.43
CA SER A 208 9.26 9.86 15.37
C SER A 208 10.61 10.13 14.71
N ASN A 209 10.73 9.79 13.45
CA ASN A 209 11.94 9.96 12.64
C ASN A 209 11.65 9.79 11.16
N ASP A 210 12.63 10.06 10.32
CA ASP A 210 12.52 10.00 8.86
C ASP A 210 12.69 8.57 8.28
N THR A 211 12.34 7.53 9.05
CA THR A 211 12.48 6.12 8.63
C THR A 211 11.14 5.47 8.42
N ILE A 212 10.90 4.92 7.25
CA ILE A 212 9.76 4.07 6.92
C ILE A 212 9.96 2.70 7.59
N SER A 213 9.14 2.36 8.59
CA SER A 213 9.29 1.12 9.37
C SER A 213 8.00 0.72 10.05
N VAL A 214 7.59 -0.53 9.88
CA VAL A 214 6.41 -1.07 10.58
C VAL A 214 6.69 -1.11 12.09
N ASP A 215 7.82 -1.63 12.52
CA ASP A 215 8.16 -1.77 13.94
C ASP A 215 8.12 -0.44 14.70
N LYS A 216 8.62 0.63 14.07
CA LYS A 216 8.58 1.97 14.66
C LYS A 216 7.15 2.51 14.72
N GLY A 217 6.37 2.29 13.69
CA GLY A 217 4.95 2.67 13.68
C GLY A 217 4.15 1.95 14.75
N LEU A 218 4.32 0.64 14.87
CA LEU A 218 3.68 -0.17 15.92
C LEU A 218 4.07 0.28 17.32
N LYS A 219 5.34 0.61 17.57
CA LYS A 219 5.79 1.16 18.86
C LYS A 219 5.08 2.46 19.21
N ILE A 220 4.88 3.36 18.23
CA ILE A 220 4.13 4.60 18.45
C ILE A 220 2.68 4.31 18.81
N ILE A 221 2.03 3.37 18.10
CA ILE A 221 0.65 2.94 18.36
C ILE A 221 0.52 2.36 19.78
N LEU A 222 1.38 1.39 20.14
CA LEU A 222 1.37 0.73 21.45
C LEU A 222 1.60 1.74 22.59
N ASN A 223 2.55 2.66 22.43
CA ASN A 223 2.80 3.72 23.41
C ASN A 223 1.58 4.64 23.56
N SER A 224 0.85 4.94 22.49
CA SER A 224 -0.35 5.78 22.57
C SER A 224 -1.51 5.10 23.29
N LEU A 225 -1.61 3.78 23.21
CA LEU A 225 -2.61 2.99 23.93
C LEU A 225 -2.27 2.88 25.42
N ASN A 226 -0.99 2.89 25.77
CA ASN A 226 -0.50 2.74 27.13
C ASN A 226 -1.10 1.52 27.85
N ASP A 227 -1.07 0.38 27.17
CA ASP A 227 -1.63 -0.89 27.65
C ASP A 227 -0.67 -2.05 27.37
N ASN A 228 -0.45 -2.89 28.38
CA ASN A 228 0.42 -4.06 28.30
C ASN A 228 -0.30 -5.34 27.82
N GLY A 229 -1.57 -5.24 27.46
CA GLY A 229 -2.39 -6.35 26.98
C GLY A 229 -2.31 -6.58 25.48
N ILE A 230 -1.45 -5.84 24.77
CA ILE A 230 -1.33 -5.89 23.31
C ILE A 230 0.10 -6.16 22.91
N GLN A 231 0.28 -7.14 22.02
CA GLN A 231 1.54 -7.47 21.35
C GLN A 231 1.27 -7.49 19.83
N LEU A 232 1.91 -6.59 19.07
CA LEU A 232 1.75 -6.49 17.62
C LEU A 232 3.09 -6.68 16.91
N TYR A 233 3.06 -7.40 15.80
CA TYR A 233 4.17 -7.65 14.89
C TYR A 233 3.90 -7.16 13.47
N ASP A 234 2.65 -6.76 13.18
CA ASP A 234 2.24 -6.17 11.92
C ASP A 234 1.05 -5.21 12.12
N GLY A 235 0.72 -4.47 11.08
CA GLY A 235 -0.42 -3.55 11.07
C GLY A 235 -1.73 -4.21 10.63
N SER A 236 -1.65 -5.35 9.94
CA SER A 236 -2.78 -6.00 9.27
C SER A 236 -3.48 -7.08 10.11
N GLY A 237 -2.79 -7.64 11.10
CA GLY A 237 -3.32 -8.78 11.84
C GLY A 237 -3.03 -10.14 11.21
N LEU A 238 -2.26 -10.21 10.13
CA LEU A 238 -1.84 -11.48 9.50
C LEU A 238 -0.86 -12.27 10.35
N SER A 239 -0.05 -11.59 11.15
CA SER A 239 0.95 -12.23 12.00
C SER A 239 0.30 -13.10 13.08
N ARG A 240 0.68 -14.38 13.09
CA ARG A 240 0.26 -15.32 14.15
C ARG A 240 0.88 -15.02 15.52
N TYR A 241 1.79 -14.05 15.59
CA TYR A 241 2.40 -13.59 16.83
C TYR A 241 1.64 -12.43 17.48
N ASN A 242 0.66 -11.84 16.79
CA ASN A 242 -0.19 -10.82 17.37
C ASN A 242 -1.05 -11.41 18.49
N LEU A 243 -1.00 -10.78 19.65
CA LEU A 243 -1.77 -11.19 20.83
C LEU A 243 -2.45 -9.96 21.44
N ILE A 244 -3.75 -10.05 21.68
CA ILE A 244 -4.54 -8.94 22.21
C ILE A 244 -5.49 -9.47 23.29
N LYS A 245 -5.47 -8.86 24.47
CA LYS A 245 -6.46 -9.13 25.50
C LYS A 245 -7.80 -8.48 25.12
N PRO A 246 -8.95 -9.13 25.42
CA PRO A 246 -10.27 -8.53 25.16
C PRO A 246 -10.44 -7.14 25.79
N SER A 247 -9.95 -6.92 27.02
CA SER A 247 -9.99 -5.63 27.69
C SER A 247 -9.21 -4.53 26.94
N SER A 248 -8.14 -4.89 26.25
CA SER A 248 -7.34 -3.96 25.46
C SER A 248 -8.05 -3.51 24.21
N LEU A 249 -8.90 -4.37 23.60
CA LEU A 249 -9.78 -3.97 22.50
C LEU A 249 -10.83 -2.96 22.96
N VAL A 250 -11.42 -3.18 24.13
CA VAL A 250 -12.38 -2.24 24.72
C VAL A 250 -11.70 -0.89 24.97
N LEU A 251 -10.51 -0.88 25.57
CA LEU A 251 -9.74 0.34 25.79
C LEU A 251 -9.43 1.09 24.47
N ALA A 252 -9.06 0.37 23.41
CA ALA A 252 -8.81 0.96 22.10
C ALA A 252 -10.08 1.61 21.53
N LEU A 253 -11.23 0.93 21.62
CA LEU A 253 -12.53 1.46 21.18
C LEU A 253 -12.95 2.66 22.00
N GLU A 254 -12.79 2.66 23.33
CA GLU A 254 -13.07 3.81 24.18
C GLU A 254 -12.24 5.04 23.80
N LYS A 255 -10.95 4.84 23.51
CA LYS A 255 -10.08 5.93 23.03
C LYS A 255 -10.52 6.48 21.67
N ILE A 256 -10.91 5.62 20.74
CA ILE A 256 -11.44 6.02 19.44
C ILE A 256 -12.73 6.82 19.64
N TYR A 257 -13.64 6.32 20.47
CA TYR A 257 -14.90 7.00 20.79
C TYR A 257 -14.68 8.39 21.41
N GLN A 258 -13.77 8.49 22.38
CA GLN A 258 -13.43 9.77 23.01
C GLN A 258 -12.83 10.77 22.02
N TYR A 259 -12.10 10.27 21.02
CA TYR A 259 -11.43 11.11 20.02
C TYR A 259 -12.35 11.55 18.87
N LEU A 260 -13.15 10.63 18.32
CA LEU A 260 -14.01 10.90 17.16
C LEU A 260 -15.39 11.41 17.54
N GLY A 261 -15.87 11.10 18.75
CA GLY A 261 -17.24 11.37 19.19
C GLY A 261 -18.25 10.35 18.64
N PRO A 262 -19.50 10.37 19.17
CA PRO A 262 -20.54 9.40 18.82
C PRO A 262 -21.00 9.48 17.36
N ASP A 263 -20.94 10.66 16.74
CA ASP A 263 -21.48 10.88 15.40
C ASP A 263 -20.59 10.31 14.27
N ARG A 264 -19.39 9.84 14.62
CA ARG A 264 -18.39 9.37 13.64
C ARG A 264 -18.01 7.88 13.83
N ILE A 265 -18.65 7.18 14.75
CA ILE A 265 -18.49 5.76 15.02
C ILE A 265 -19.79 5.03 14.70
#